data_896548a13f8adb5b95aae5d40f0e060e
#
_entry.id   896548a13f8adb5b95aae5d40f0e060e
#
_cell.length_a   1.000
_cell.length_b   1.000
_cell.length_c   1.000
_cell.angle_alpha   90.00
_cell.angle_beta   90.00
_cell.angle_gamma   90.00
#
_symmetry.space_group_name_H-M   'P 1'
#
loop_
_entity.id
_entity.type
_entity.pdbx_description
1 polymer ?
#
loop_
_entity_poly.entity_id
_entity_poly.type
_entity_poly.pdbx_seq_one_letter_code
_entity_poly.pdbx_strand_id
1 'polypeptide(L)' 'MNKEEIFGKVRSVIAEKLNVGEDQVTSDAKFVEDLGADSLDQVELIMSLEDEFDLKIPEEEAEKLQTVGSAVDYIVEKL' A
#
# COMPACT_ATOMS: atom_id res chain seq x y z
N MET A 1 12.56 1.11 -11.09
CA MET A 1 11.91 2.30 -10.48
C MET A 1 12.62 2.66 -9.19
N ASN A 2 12.72 3.93 -8.89
CA ASN A 2 13.28 4.35 -7.60
C ASN A 2 12.17 4.38 -6.54
N LYS A 3 12.57 4.57 -5.29
CA LYS A 3 11.64 4.55 -4.17
C LYS A 3 10.56 5.63 -4.28
N GLU A 4 10.93 6.81 -4.76
CA GLU A 4 9.96 7.90 -4.90
C GLU A 4 8.87 7.58 -5.91
N GLU A 5 9.25 6.96 -7.02
CA GLU A 5 8.27 6.55 -8.02
C GLU A 5 7.36 5.46 -7.48
N ILE A 6 7.93 4.51 -6.76
CA ILE A 6 7.15 3.43 -6.14
C ILE A 6 6.18 4.02 -5.12
N PHE A 7 6.66 4.93 -4.27
CA PHE A 7 5.81 5.60 -3.29
C PHE A 7 4.63 6.32 -3.99
N GLY A 8 4.91 7.03 -5.08
CA GLY A 8 3.88 7.74 -5.81
C GLY A 8 2.80 6.81 -6.36
N LYS A 9 3.20 5.67 -6.89
CA LYS A 9 2.26 4.68 -7.41
C LYS A 9 1.45 4.05 -6.28
N VAL A 10 2.10 3.69 -5.19
CA VAL A 10 1.42 3.14 -4.02
C VAL A 10 0.40 4.14 -3.48
N ARG A 11 0.80 5.39 -3.35
CA ARG A 11 -0.09 6.45 -2.87
C ARG A 11 -1.32 6.59 -3.75
N SER A 12 -1.14 6.60 -5.06
CA SER A 12 -2.26 6.71 -5.98
C SER A 12 -3.23 5.54 -5.86
N VAL A 13 -2.72 4.33 -5.74
CA VAL A 13 -3.54 3.14 -5.58
C VAL A 13 -4.33 3.22 -4.26
N ILE A 14 -3.66 3.58 -3.18
CA ILE A 14 -4.30 3.68 -1.87
C ILE A 14 -5.38 4.75 -1.86
N ALA A 15 -5.08 5.93 -2.41
CA ALA A 15 -6.02 7.03 -2.44
C ALA A 15 -7.28 6.64 -3.19
N GLU A 16 -7.13 5.95 -4.31
CA GLU A 16 -8.26 5.50 -5.10
C GLU A 16 -9.08 4.42 -4.38
N LYS A 17 -8.40 3.43 -3.82
CA LYS A 17 -9.09 2.30 -3.20
C LYS A 17 -9.77 2.66 -1.90
N LEU A 18 -9.17 3.52 -1.12
CA LEU A 18 -9.72 3.92 0.18
C LEU A 18 -10.51 5.23 0.11
N ASN A 19 -10.55 5.84 -1.06
CA ASN A 19 -11.28 7.09 -1.28
C ASN A 19 -10.82 8.19 -0.30
N VAL A 20 -9.52 8.36 -0.20
CA VAL A 20 -8.90 9.41 0.62
C VAL A 20 -8.05 10.30 -0.27
N GLY A 21 -7.71 11.48 0.22
CA GLY A 21 -6.83 12.38 -0.51
C GLY A 21 -5.40 11.86 -0.51
N GLU A 22 -4.66 12.14 -1.59
CA GLU A 22 -3.27 11.70 -1.66
C GLU A 22 -2.42 12.35 -0.57
N ASP A 23 -2.78 13.53 -0.11
CA ASP A 23 -2.09 14.22 0.97
C ASP A 23 -2.25 13.51 2.31
N GLN A 24 -3.25 12.65 2.43
CA GLN A 24 -3.45 11.84 3.63
C GLN A 24 -2.60 10.57 3.63
N VAL A 25 -2.08 10.19 2.46
CA VAL A 25 -1.31 8.96 2.30
C VAL A 25 0.17 9.26 2.50
N THR A 26 0.59 9.28 3.75
CA THR A 26 1.99 9.52 4.12
C THR A 26 2.65 8.20 4.51
N SER A 27 3.96 8.19 4.59
CA SER A 27 4.70 6.97 4.97
C SER A 27 4.28 6.43 6.34
N ASP A 28 3.95 7.31 7.26
CA ASP A 28 3.58 6.92 8.62
C ASP A 28 2.11 6.54 8.75
N ALA A 29 1.30 6.79 7.72
CA ALA A 29 -0.13 6.50 7.78
C ALA A 29 -0.38 5.01 7.95
N LYS A 30 -1.23 4.67 8.91
CA LYS A 30 -1.65 3.29 9.13
C LYS A 30 -2.94 3.05 8.38
N PHE A 31 -3.00 1.93 7.67
CA PHE A 31 -4.16 1.65 6.82
C PHE A 31 -5.46 1.65 7.60
N VAL A 32 -5.49 1.00 8.76
CA VAL A 32 -6.72 0.90 9.55
C VAL A 32 -6.97 2.17 10.35
N GLU A 33 -5.99 2.60 11.14
CA GLU A 33 -6.19 3.70 12.08
C GLU A 33 -6.26 5.07 11.43
N ASP A 34 -5.42 5.32 10.43
CA ASP A 34 -5.32 6.64 9.81
C ASP A 34 -6.14 6.76 8.53
N LEU A 35 -6.24 5.69 7.76
CA LEU A 35 -6.91 5.72 6.46
C LEU A 35 -8.27 5.03 6.47
N GLY A 36 -8.66 4.43 7.59
CA GLY A 36 -9.98 3.86 7.75
C GLY A 36 -10.24 2.57 6.99
N ALA A 37 -9.20 1.85 6.62
CA ALA A 37 -9.36 0.58 5.89
C ALA A 37 -9.86 -0.51 6.83
N ASP A 38 -10.84 -1.30 6.37
CA ASP A 38 -11.23 -2.51 7.09
C ASP A 38 -10.52 -3.71 6.47
N SER A 39 -10.83 -4.91 6.94
CA SER A 39 -10.17 -6.13 6.48
C SER A 39 -10.35 -6.36 4.98
N LEU A 40 -11.54 -6.10 4.47
CA LEU A 40 -11.82 -6.29 3.05
C LEU A 40 -11.06 -5.26 2.21
N ASP A 41 -11.02 -4.02 2.68
CA ASP A 41 -10.28 -2.97 2.01
C ASP A 41 -8.80 -3.32 1.91
N GLN A 42 -8.24 -3.89 2.98
CA GLN A 42 -6.84 -4.29 2.99
C GLN A 42 -6.55 -5.39 1.96
N VAL A 43 -7.44 -6.38 1.87
CA VAL A 43 -7.29 -7.47 0.89
C VAL A 43 -7.32 -6.90 -0.53
N GLU A 44 -8.30 -6.04 -0.82
CA GLU A 44 -8.40 -5.43 -2.14
C GLU A 44 -7.21 -4.54 -2.48
N LEU A 45 -6.72 -3.81 -1.47
CA LEU A 45 -5.57 -2.95 -1.65
C LEU A 45 -4.33 -3.77 -2.00
N ILE A 46 -4.08 -4.85 -1.27
CA ILE A 46 -2.94 -5.73 -1.54
C ILE A 46 -3.02 -6.31 -2.95
N MET A 47 -4.20 -6.77 -3.35
CA MET A 47 -4.39 -7.30 -4.70
C MET A 47 -4.11 -6.24 -5.77
N SER A 48 -4.52 -5.01 -5.53
CA SER A 48 -4.25 -3.91 -6.45
C SER A 48 -2.77 -3.61 -6.55
N LEU A 49 -2.06 -3.66 -5.44
CA LEU A 49 -0.62 -3.44 -5.44
C LEU A 49 0.12 -4.56 -6.17
N GLU A 50 -0.34 -5.80 -5.99
CA GLU A 50 0.22 -6.94 -6.73
C GLU A 50 0.08 -6.73 -8.24
N ASP A 51 -1.08 -6.28 -8.66
CA ASP A 51 -1.34 -6.03 -10.08
C ASP A 51 -0.51 -4.85 -10.61
N GLU A 52 -0.42 -3.78 -9.82
CA GLU A 52 0.29 -2.58 -10.24
C GLU A 52 1.78 -2.84 -10.43
N PHE A 53 2.38 -3.66 -9.59
CA PHE A 53 3.81 -3.91 -9.60
C PHE A 53 4.19 -5.30 -10.13
N ASP A 54 3.21 -6.06 -10.58
CA ASP A 54 3.40 -7.40 -11.13
C ASP A 54 4.25 -8.27 -10.20
N LEU A 55 3.86 -8.33 -8.93
CA LEU A 55 4.54 -9.17 -7.96
C LEU A 55 3.53 -9.82 -7.04
N LYS A 56 3.99 -10.81 -6.29
CA LYS A 56 3.14 -11.53 -5.32
C LYS A 56 3.48 -11.08 -3.91
N ILE A 57 2.44 -10.85 -3.13
CA ILE A 57 2.59 -10.54 -1.71
C ILE A 57 1.89 -11.64 -0.94
N PRO A 58 2.64 -12.59 -0.37
CA PRO A 58 2.03 -13.68 0.40
C PRO A 58 1.22 -13.12 1.56
N GLU A 59 0.17 -13.82 1.93
CA GLU A 59 -0.72 -13.37 3.00
C GLU A 59 0.04 -13.10 4.29
N GLU A 60 1.01 -13.93 4.63
CA GLU A 60 1.83 -13.74 5.83
C GLU A 60 2.58 -12.41 5.81
N GLU A 61 3.09 -12.04 4.64
CA GLU A 61 3.80 -10.78 4.51
C GLU A 61 2.82 -9.60 4.51
N ALA A 62 1.67 -9.78 3.86
CA ALA A 62 0.65 -8.74 3.81
C ALA A 62 0.19 -8.33 5.20
N GLU A 63 0.08 -9.29 6.11
CA GLU A 63 -0.33 -9.02 7.49
C GLU A 63 0.64 -8.11 8.23
N LYS A 64 1.89 -8.08 7.81
CA LYS A 64 2.92 -7.23 8.42
C LYS A 64 2.94 -5.83 7.86
N LEU A 65 2.26 -5.59 6.75
CA LEU A 65 2.26 -4.31 6.07
C LEU A 65 1.14 -3.43 6.61
N GLN A 66 1.38 -2.80 7.75
CA GLN A 66 0.37 -2.00 8.43
C GLN A 66 0.41 -0.52 8.12
N THR A 67 1.53 -0.04 7.58
CA THR A 67 1.67 1.36 7.20
C THR A 67 2.01 1.48 5.72
N VAL A 68 1.77 2.66 5.19
CA VAL A 68 2.11 2.96 3.79
C VAL A 68 3.61 2.73 3.56
N GLY A 69 4.45 3.23 4.47
CA GLY A 69 5.89 3.08 4.35
C GLY A 69 6.35 1.63 4.34
N SER A 70 5.74 0.78 5.20
CA SER A 70 6.12 -0.63 5.22
C SER A 70 5.77 -1.32 3.90
N ALA A 71 4.64 -0.96 3.29
CA ALA A 71 4.25 -1.50 2.00
C ALA A 71 5.22 -1.05 0.91
N VAL A 72 5.60 0.22 0.92
CA VAL A 72 6.55 0.75 -0.06
C VAL A 72 7.91 0.05 0.09
N ASP A 73 8.39 -0.09 1.31
CA ASP A 73 9.67 -0.75 1.56
C ASP A 73 9.67 -2.20 1.09
N TYR A 74 8.57 -2.90 1.33
CA TYR A 74 8.42 -4.27 0.87
C TYR A 74 8.52 -4.36 -0.66
N ILE A 75 7.82 -3.48 -1.36
CA ILE A 75 7.81 -3.46 -2.82
C ILE A 75 9.20 -3.12 -3.36
N VAL A 76 9.84 -2.12 -2.77
CA VAL A 76 11.21 -1.73 -3.16
C VAL A 76 12.15 -2.92 -3.04
N GLU A 77 12.05 -3.66 -1.96
CA GLU A 77 12.90 -4.83 -1.73
C GLU A 77 12.66 -5.93 -2.77
N LYS A 78 11.40 -6.12 -3.17
CA LYS A 78 11.04 -7.21 -4.09
C LYS A 78 11.23 -6.86 -5.57
N LEU A 79 11.33 -5.60 -5.89
CA LEU A 79 11.62 -5.18 -7.26
C LEU A 79 13.12 -5.11 -7.48
#